data_840c6c6795f05eddff9f29fabf4ed4b7
#
_entry.id   840c6c6795f05eddff9f29fabf4ed4b7
#
_cell.length_a   1.000
_cell.length_b   1.000
_cell.length_c   1.000
_cell.angle_alpha   90.00
_cell.angle_beta   90.00
_cell.angle_gamma   90.00
#
_symmetry.space_group_name_H-M   'P 1'
#
loop_
_entity.id
_entity.type
_entity.pdbx_description
1 polymer ?
#
loop_
_entity_poly.entity_id
_entity_poly.type
_entity_poly.pdbx_seq_one_letter_code
_entity_poly.pdbx_strand_id
1 'polypeptide(L)'
;MIKQEIIDRIISDVPIQDVAKDEGINFVKEKGNRSWATCPFHNENTPSFYVDTGMNVWRCFGQCRSGGNVISLYRKLKNGLPFPIACKELAKKYLNEDIDDEYKPSREDEERQKEQEALRIALDYAQSYFVEEMHKVNPGANKAREVVRKRWGADAIDEFGIGYAPADGFINWAMKKQLDLDLLEQVGLIGMGERGKFAMLRDRYTIPIYDKMSRVIGFTARTLSDNSDICKYLNLKNSPVYHKDTSVFGINFAQKEARLKDKFYLVEGAPDVVKLQSIGILNTVASLGGSWTENQLKQLY
;
A
#
# COMPACT_ATOMS: atom_id res chain seq x y z
N MET A 1 2.58 -13.89 20.84
CA MET A 1 2.22 -13.28 19.51
C MET A 1 0.83 -12.69 19.62
N ILE A 2 0.63 -11.45 19.21
CA ILE A 2 -0.69 -10.80 19.27
C ILE A 2 -1.65 -11.53 18.32
N LYS A 3 -2.85 -11.84 18.79
CA LYS A 3 -3.87 -12.50 17.97
C LYS A 3 -4.27 -11.61 16.79
N GLN A 4 -4.45 -12.20 15.61
CA GLN A 4 -4.79 -11.47 14.39
C GLN A 4 -6.09 -10.67 14.55
N GLU A 5 -7.08 -11.23 15.24
CA GLU A 5 -8.35 -10.58 15.57
C GLU A 5 -8.17 -9.24 16.30
N ILE A 6 -7.23 -9.16 17.25
CA ILE A 6 -6.94 -7.90 17.97
C ILE A 6 -6.29 -6.89 17.03
N ILE A 7 -5.37 -7.33 16.17
CA ILE A 7 -4.74 -6.48 15.16
C ILE A 7 -5.79 -5.90 14.21
N ASP A 8 -6.69 -6.75 13.72
CA ASP A 8 -7.76 -6.35 12.80
C ASP A 8 -8.73 -5.36 13.48
N ARG A 9 -9.03 -5.55 14.76
CA ARG A 9 -9.83 -4.60 15.55
C ARG A 9 -9.10 -3.26 15.76
N ILE A 10 -7.82 -3.26 16.04
CA ILE A 10 -7.05 -2.01 16.14
C ILE A 10 -7.12 -1.26 14.80
N ILE A 11 -6.94 -1.95 13.68
CA ILE A 11 -6.97 -1.34 12.34
C ILE A 11 -8.34 -0.76 12.01
N SER A 12 -9.44 -1.46 12.39
CA SER A 12 -10.80 -1.03 12.03
C SER A 12 -11.40 -0.03 13.00
N ASP A 13 -11.19 -0.25 14.31
CA ASP A 13 -11.99 0.41 15.36
C ASP A 13 -11.24 1.58 16.03
N VAL A 14 -9.89 1.59 15.97
CA VAL A 14 -9.12 2.73 16.51
C VAL A 14 -9.19 3.90 15.53
N PRO A 15 -9.78 5.06 15.90
CA PRO A 15 -9.97 6.18 14.97
C PRO A 15 -8.63 6.85 14.65
N ILE A 16 -8.18 6.74 13.41
CA ILE A 16 -6.88 7.28 12.97
C ILE A 16 -6.76 8.80 13.17
N GLN A 17 -7.87 9.53 13.04
CA GLN A 17 -7.89 10.97 13.25
C GLN A 17 -7.63 11.35 14.70
N ASP A 18 -8.17 10.58 15.64
CA ASP A 18 -7.97 10.82 17.09
C ASP A 18 -6.53 10.49 17.47
N VAL A 19 -6.01 9.38 16.97
CA VAL A 19 -4.58 9.04 17.16
C VAL A 19 -3.67 10.14 16.61
N ALA A 20 -3.96 10.67 15.44
CA ALA A 20 -3.19 11.75 14.84
C ALA A 20 -3.25 13.04 15.70
N LYS A 21 -4.43 13.42 16.17
CA LYS A 21 -4.63 14.58 17.06
C LYS A 21 -3.90 14.42 18.39
N ASP A 22 -4.03 13.26 19.03
CA ASP A 22 -3.38 12.95 20.30
C ASP A 22 -1.85 12.99 20.20
N GLU A 23 -1.32 12.70 19.03
CA GLU A 23 0.11 12.78 18.73
C GLU A 23 0.54 14.16 18.18
N GLY A 24 -0.33 15.17 18.28
CA GLY A 24 0.00 16.56 18.00
C GLY A 24 -0.15 17.00 16.53
N ILE A 25 -0.81 16.21 15.69
CA ILE A 25 -1.07 16.62 14.30
C ILE A 25 -2.25 17.60 14.26
N ASN A 26 -1.99 18.81 13.80
CA ASN A 26 -3.00 19.86 13.64
C ASN A 26 -3.54 19.86 12.21
N PHE A 27 -4.80 19.49 12.05
CA PHE A 27 -5.47 19.53 10.76
C PHE A 27 -5.90 20.97 10.41
N VAL A 28 -5.58 21.40 9.19
CA VAL A 28 -5.84 22.76 8.70
C VAL A 28 -6.96 22.84 7.67
N LYS A 29 -7.40 21.68 7.16
CA LYS A 29 -8.47 21.60 6.15
C LYS A 29 -9.18 20.27 6.25
N GLU A 30 -10.50 20.28 6.07
CA GLU A 30 -11.34 19.09 5.97
C GLU A 30 -12.13 19.08 4.67
N LYS A 31 -12.22 17.93 4.02
CA LYS A 31 -13.03 17.71 2.82
C LYS A 31 -13.56 16.27 2.82
N GLY A 32 -14.86 16.11 3.00
CA GLY A 32 -15.47 14.78 3.15
C GLY A 32 -14.87 14.04 4.35
N ASN A 33 -14.42 12.81 4.15
CA ASN A 33 -13.80 12.00 5.20
C ASN A 33 -12.31 12.30 5.41
N ARG A 34 -11.74 13.31 4.73
CA ARG A 34 -10.31 13.62 4.77
C ARG A 34 -10.01 14.88 5.54
N SER A 35 -9.10 14.75 6.51
CA SER A 35 -8.54 15.86 7.27
C SER A 35 -7.07 16.03 6.92
N TRP A 36 -6.69 17.23 6.46
CA TRP A 36 -5.37 17.55 5.93
C TRP A 36 -4.50 18.33 6.90
N ALA A 37 -3.20 18.04 6.91
CA ALA A 37 -2.18 18.71 7.70
C ALA A 37 -0.87 18.83 6.94
N THR A 38 0.06 19.64 7.47
CA THR A 38 1.48 19.52 7.08
C THR A 38 2.02 18.18 7.57
N CYS A 39 2.89 17.56 6.78
CA CYS A 39 3.40 16.23 7.11
C CYS A 39 4.33 16.27 8.32
N PRO A 40 4.13 15.43 9.34
CA PRO A 40 5.00 15.39 10.51
C PRO A 40 6.36 14.71 10.24
N PHE A 41 6.55 14.14 9.04
CA PHE A 41 7.72 13.30 8.71
C PHE A 41 8.72 13.96 7.78
N HIS A 42 8.42 15.17 7.27
CA HIS A 42 9.33 15.99 6.47
C HIS A 42 8.92 17.46 6.56
N ASN A 43 9.87 18.33 6.28
CA ASN A 43 9.63 19.78 6.38
C ASN A 43 8.90 20.28 5.13
N GLU A 44 7.75 20.92 5.31
CA GLU A 44 6.93 21.50 4.22
C GLU A 44 6.04 22.65 4.74
N ASN A 45 5.65 23.52 3.81
CA ASN A 45 4.74 24.65 4.12
C ASN A 45 3.32 24.42 3.56
N THR A 46 3.13 23.43 2.69
CA THR A 46 1.85 23.12 2.06
C THR A 46 1.32 21.81 2.59
N PRO A 47 0.06 21.73 3.06
CA PRO A 47 -0.51 20.50 3.58
C PRO A 47 -0.51 19.39 2.54
N SER A 48 0.31 18.34 2.75
CA SER A 48 0.39 17.17 1.89
C SER A 48 0.02 15.87 2.59
N PHE A 49 -0.09 15.90 3.91
CA PHE A 49 -0.51 14.78 4.74
C PHE A 49 -2.03 14.83 4.95
N TYR A 50 -2.68 13.69 4.88
CA TYR A 50 -4.07 13.57 5.30
C TYR A 50 -4.34 12.25 6.00
N VAL A 51 -5.39 12.23 6.82
CA VAL A 51 -6.06 11.01 7.29
C VAL A 51 -7.43 10.91 6.65
N ASP A 52 -7.84 9.69 6.30
CA ASP A 52 -9.17 9.36 5.77
C ASP A 52 -9.92 8.53 6.81
N THR A 53 -10.94 9.12 7.43
CA THR A 53 -11.72 8.46 8.48
C THR A 53 -12.67 7.39 7.93
N GLY A 54 -13.06 7.47 6.66
CA GLY A 54 -13.85 6.45 5.99
C GLY A 54 -13.08 5.15 5.82
N MET A 55 -11.85 5.25 5.31
CA MET A 55 -10.97 4.10 5.09
C MET A 55 -10.08 3.77 6.31
N ASN A 56 -10.00 4.65 7.29
CA ASN A 56 -9.10 4.56 8.44
C ASN A 56 -7.61 4.46 8.07
N VAL A 57 -7.19 5.24 7.09
CA VAL A 57 -5.81 5.29 6.56
C VAL A 57 -5.25 6.70 6.57
N TRP A 58 -3.94 6.81 6.46
CA TRP A 58 -3.24 8.08 6.24
C TRP A 58 -2.38 8.02 5.00
N ARG A 59 -2.12 9.18 4.40
CA ARG A 59 -1.18 9.34 3.27
C ARG A 59 -0.52 10.71 3.30
N CYS A 60 0.68 10.74 2.75
CA CYS A 60 1.39 11.96 2.43
C CYS A 60 1.75 11.97 0.94
N PHE A 61 1.36 13.02 0.23
CA PHE A 61 1.73 13.26 -1.18
C PHE A 61 2.96 14.14 -1.33
N GLY A 62 3.51 14.64 -0.21
CA GLY A 62 4.75 15.42 -0.19
C GLY A 62 6.00 14.55 -0.34
N GLN A 63 7.10 15.03 0.19
CA GLN A 63 8.41 14.42 -0.01
C GLN A 63 8.52 12.96 0.48
N CYS A 64 7.87 12.59 1.58
CA CYS A 64 7.97 11.23 2.12
C CYS A 64 7.10 10.19 1.41
N ARG A 65 6.08 10.60 0.65
CA ARG A 65 5.18 9.75 -0.15
C ARG A 65 4.77 8.44 0.50
N SER A 66 4.58 8.48 1.80
CA SER A 66 4.26 7.31 2.63
C SER A 66 2.80 7.33 3.07
N GLY A 67 2.30 6.17 3.45
CA GLY A 67 0.93 5.99 3.93
C GLY A 67 0.77 4.68 4.67
N GLY A 68 -0.44 4.43 5.16
CA GLY A 68 -0.76 3.19 5.85
C GLY A 68 -1.99 3.29 6.73
N ASN A 69 -2.15 2.35 7.67
CA ASN A 69 -3.21 2.32 8.65
C ASN A 69 -2.79 3.01 9.98
N VAL A 70 -3.68 2.97 10.96
CA VAL A 70 -3.47 3.58 12.28
C VAL A 70 -2.22 3.06 13.00
N ILE A 71 -1.92 1.75 12.92
CA ILE A 71 -0.74 1.17 13.57
C ILE A 71 0.54 1.70 12.91
N SER A 72 0.57 1.77 11.57
CA SER A 72 1.72 2.29 10.84
C SER A 72 1.96 3.78 11.11
N LEU A 73 0.88 4.57 11.21
CA LEU A 73 0.96 5.98 11.61
C LEU A 73 1.56 6.12 13.00
N TYR A 74 1.00 5.42 13.96
CA TYR A 74 1.43 5.48 15.36
C TYR A 74 2.90 5.09 15.52
N ARG A 75 3.31 3.98 14.92
CA ARG A 75 4.71 3.55 14.91
C ARG A 75 5.66 4.62 14.34
N LYS A 76 5.27 5.25 13.25
CA LYS A 76 6.09 6.26 12.58
C LYS A 76 6.16 7.55 13.41
N LEU A 77 5.08 7.98 14.05
CA LEU A 77 5.05 9.11 14.97
C LEU A 77 5.90 8.87 16.23
N LYS A 78 5.98 7.62 16.68
CA LYS A 78 6.81 7.18 17.81
C LYS A 78 8.22 6.70 17.40
N ASN A 79 8.79 7.28 16.31
CA ASN A 79 10.16 7.00 15.86
C ASN A 79 10.47 5.51 15.63
N GLY A 80 9.53 4.78 15.02
CA GLY A 80 9.72 3.37 14.70
C GLY A 80 9.38 2.40 15.83
N LEU A 81 8.47 2.78 16.74
CA LEU A 81 8.02 1.92 17.84
C LEU A 81 7.76 0.47 17.36
N PRO A 82 8.28 -0.57 18.07
CA PRO A 82 8.04 -1.97 17.70
C PRO A 82 6.55 -2.28 17.57
N PHE A 83 6.19 -3.08 16.56
CA PHE A 83 4.82 -3.40 16.24
C PHE A 83 3.99 -3.96 17.42
N PRO A 84 4.50 -4.92 18.22
CA PRO A 84 3.74 -5.42 19.37
C PRO A 84 3.47 -4.36 20.42
N ILE A 85 4.42 -3.45 20.64
CA ILE A 85 4.27 -2.36 21.62
C ILE A 85 3.23 -1.36 21.13
N ALA A 86 3.29 -0.98 19.85
CA ALA A 86 2.29 -0.10 19.23
C ALA A 86 0.87 -0.67 19.34
N CYS A 87 0.71 -1.97 19.07
CA CYS A 87 -0.59 -2.63 19.23
C CYS A 87 -1.08 -2.61 20.67
N LYS A 88 -0.21 -2.88 21.66
CA LYS A 88 -0.55 -2.84 23.09
C LYS A 88 -1.01 -1.44 23.51
N GLU A 89 -0.25 -0.42 23.16
CA GLU A 89 -0.58 0.97 23.51
C GLU A 89 -1.89 1.43 22.85
N LEU A 90 -2.09 1.13 21.57
CA LEU A 90 -3.32 1.48 20.85
C LEU A 90 -4.53 0.74 21.40
N ALA A 91 -4.42 -0.58 21.65
CA ALA A 91 -5.51 -1.38 22.22
C ALA A 91 -5.87 -0.88 23.63
N LYS A 92 -4.88 -0.62 24.48
CA LYS A 92 -5.11 -0.11 25.83
C LYS A 92 -5.77 1.26 25.82
N LYS A 93 -5.25 2.19 24.99
CA LYS A 93 -5.71 3.59 24.98
C LYS A 93 -7.09 3.77 24.33
N TYR A 94 -7.36 3.06 23.23
CA TYR A 94 -8.55 3.33 22.41
C TYR A 94 -9.61 2.22 22.46
N LEU A 95 -9.22 0.99 22.78
CA LEU A 95 -10.16 -0.14 22.90
C LEU A 95 -10.38 -0.56 24.36
N ASN A 96 -9.64 0.04 25.31
CA ASN A 96 -9.64 -0.33 26.74
C ASN A 96 -9.34 -1.83 26.97
N GLU A 97 -8.43 -2.38 26.16
CA GLU A 97 -8.00 -3.77 26.20
C GLU A 97 -6.52 -3.89 26.54
N ASP A 98 -6.21 -4.68 27.58
CA ASP A 98 -4.83 -5.07 27.88
C ASP A 98 -4.45 -6.33 27.07
N ILE A 99 -3.37 -6.25 26.29
CA ILE A 99 -2.82 -7.38 25.54
C ILE A 99 -1.69 -7.98 26.35
N ASP A 100 -1.93 -9.14 26.96
CA ASP A 100 -0.89 -9.96 27.58
C ASP A 100 -0.09 -10.68 26.49
N ASP A 101 1.11 -10.20 26.20
CA ASP A 101 2.03 -10.83 25.26
C ASP A 101 3.46 -10.82 25.80
N GLU A 102 3.94 -11.99 26.22
CA GLU A 102 5.34 -12.23 26.59
C GLU A 102 6.22 -12.57 25.36
N TYR A 103 5.73 -12.28 24.13
CA TYR A 103 6.49 -12.61 22.92
C TYR A 103 7.84 -11.88 22.91
N LYS A 104 8.90 -12.68 23.06
CA LYS A 104 10.28 -12.28 22.76
C LYS A 104 10.63 -12.88 21.41
N PRO A 105 10.87 -12.06 20.37
CA PRO A 105 11.27 -12.59 19.06
C PRO A 105 12.57 -13.39 19.20
N SER A 106 12.67 -14.50 18.49
CA SER A 106 13.95 -15.19 18.34
C SER A 106 14.89 -14.36 17.45
N ARG A 107 16.19 -14.63 17.52
CA ARG A 107 17.18 -13.97 16.65
C ARG A 107 16.84 -14.17 15.15
N GLU A 108 16.38 -15.36 14.79
CA GLU A 108 15.94 -15.68 13.43
C GLU A 108 14.68 -14.89 13.02
N ASP A 109 13.73 -14.67 13.96
CA ASP A 109 12.57 -13.83 13.72
C ASP A 109 12.96 -12.36 13.49
N GLU A 110 13.92 -11.85 14.27
CA GLU A 110 14.44 -10.49 14.10
C GLU A 110 15.15 -10.30 12.75
N GLU A 111 15.97 -11.25 12.34
CA GLU A 111 16.68 -11.22 11.05
C GLU A 111 15.68 -11.27 9.89
N ARG A 112 14.70 -12.15 9.93
CA ARG A 112 13.61 -12.24 8.94
C ARG A 112 12.77 -10.97 8.88
N GLN A 113 12.47 -10.34 10.03
CA GLN A 113 11.74 -9.07 10.06
C GLN A 113 12.55 -7.93 9.44
N LYS A 114 13.86 -7.88 9.69
CA LYS A 114 14.75 -6.88 9.07
C LYS A 114 14.82 -7.05 7.56
N GLU A 115 14.94 -8.28 7.07
CA GLU A 115 14.93 -8.57 5.63
C GLU A 115 13.61 -8.15 5.00
N GLN A 116 12.47 -8.54 5.56
CA GLN A 116 11.16 -8.14 5.05
C GLN A 116 10.95 -6.63 5.08
N GLU A 117 11.45 -5.93 6.10
CA GLU A 117 11.34 -4.48 6.17
C GLU A 117 12.20 -3.81 5.09
N ALA A 118 13.41 -4.31 4.81
CA ALA A 118 14.25 -3.82 3.71
C ALA A 118 13.55 -3.98 2.35
N LEU A 119 12.90 -5.12 2.11
CA LEU A 119 12.11 -5.37 0.89
C LEU A 119 10.91 -4.42 0.77
N ARG A 120 10.22 -4.13 1.88
CA ARG A 120 9.10 -3.16 1.90
C ARG A 120 9.57 -1.75 1.61
N ILE A 121 10.69 -1.34 2.20
CA ILE A 121 11.30 -0.03 1.92
C ILE A 121 11.62 0.09 0.42
N ALA A 122 12.19 -0.95 -0.20
CA ALA A 122 12.46 -0.95 -1.63
C ALA A 122 11.18 -0.82 -2.49
N LEU A 123 10.09 -1.49 -2.08
CA LEU A 123 8.78 -1.37 -2.73
C LEU A 123 8.16 0.03 -2.54
N ASP A 124 8.29 0.64 -1.36
CA ASP A 124 7.80 1.99 -1.10
C ASP A 124 8.54 3.04 -1.94
N TYR A 125 9.85 2.88 -2.11
CA TYR A 125 10.62 3.72 -3.04
C TYR A 125 10.15 3.55 -4.49
N ALA A 126 9.93 2.31 -4.93
CA ALA A 126 9.41 2.05 -6.27
C ALA A 126 7.99 2.63 -6.46
N GLN A 127 7.13 2.51 -5.45
CA GLN A 127 5.80 3.15 -5.46
C GLN A 127 5.91 4.66 -5.61
N SER A 128 6.80 5.30 -4.86
CA SER A 128 7.05 6.73 -4.96
C SER A 128 7.50 7.13 -6.37
N TYR A 129 8.42 6.36 -6.96
CA TYR A 129 8.88 6.58 -8.33
C TYR A 129 7.72 6.50 -9.34
N PHE A 130 6.92 5.44 -9.30
CA PHE A 130 5.81 5.28 -10.25
C PHE A 130 4.74 6.37 -10.11
N VAL A 131 4.46 6.81 -8.88
CA VAL A 131 3.55 7.93 -8.65
C VAL A 131 4.15 9.24 -9.18
N GLU A 132 5.45 9.51 -8.96
CA GLU A 132 6.12 10.67 -9.55
C GLU A 132 6.06 10.67 -11.07
N GLU A 133 6.36 9.52 -11.70
CA GLU A 133 6.28 9.38 -13.15
C GLU A 133 4.86 9.57 -13.68
N MET A 134 3.82 9.13 -12.95
CA MET A 134 2.41 9.36 -13.31
C MET A 134 2.06 10.86 -13.40
N HIS A 135 2.67 11.70 -12.59
CA HIS A 135 2.40 13.14 -12.54
C HIS A 135 3.28 13.99 -13.50
N LYS A 136 4.29 13.37 -14.14
CA LYS A 136 5.11 14.09 -15.13
C LYS A 136 4.35 14.41 -16.41
N VAL A 137 4.78 15.49 -17.07
CA VAL A 137 4.24 15.91 -18.38
C VAL A 137 5.08 15.26 -19.49
N ASN A 138 4.69 14.04 -19.88
CA ASN A 138 5.26 13.33 -21.02
C ASN A 138 4.19 12.44 -21.69
N PRO A 139 4.37 11.98 -22.94
CA PRO A 139 3.35 11.24 -23.69
C PRO A 139 2.88 9.97 -22.97
N GLY A 140 3.78 9.18 -22.37
CA GLY A 140 3.44 7.94 -21.68
C GLY A 140 2.61 8.18 -20.41
N ALA A 141 3.03 9.12 -19.56
CA ALA A 141 2.29 9.50 -18.37
C ALA A 141 0.92 10.13 -18.71
N ASN A 142 0.84 10.95 -19.78
CA ASN A 142 -0.42 11.52 -20.24
C ASN A 142 -1.40 10.42 -20.68
N LYS A 143 -0.93 9.45 -21.48
CA LYS A 143 -1.73 8.28 -21.89
C LYS A 143 -2.17 7.44 -20.69
N ALA A 144 -1.27 7.20 -19.74
CA ALA A 144 -1.59 6.46 -18.51
C ALA A 144 -2.69 7.16 -17.70
N ARG A 145 -2.57 8.48 -17.47
CA ARG A 145 -3.59 9.27 -16.77
C ARG A 145 -4.95 9.25 -17.48
N GLU A 146 -4.95 9.40 -18.79
CA GLU A 146 -6.18 9.37 -19.59
C GLU A 146 -6.90 8.03 -19.43
N VAL A 147 -6.17 6.91 -19.59
CA VAL A 147 -6.72 5.56 -19.43
C VAL A 147 -7.27 5.33 -18.03
N VAL A 148 -6.54 5.74 -16.99
CA VAL A 148 -6.96 5.56 -15.58
C VAL A 148 -8.19 6.40 -15.29
N ARG A 149 -8.18 7.69 -15.67
CA ARG A 149 -9.32 8.61 -15.44
C ARG A 149 -10.59 8.16 -16.15
N LYS A 150 -10.46 7.66 -17.38
CA LYS A 150 -11.61 7.12 -18.13
C LYS A 150 -12.24 5.89 -17.46
N ARG A 151 -11.41 5.06 -16.81
CA ARG A 151 -11.89 3.82 -16.16
C ARG A 151 -12.49 4.06 -14.78
N TRP A 152 -11.88 4.90 -13.95
CA TRP A 152 -12.15 4.97 -12.52
C TRP A 152 -12.38 6.38 -11.98
N GLY A 153 -12.22 7.40 -12.80
CA GLY A 153 -12.34 8.80 -12.38
C GLY A 153 -11.00 9.46 -12.09
N ALA A 154 -11.05 10.77 -11.88
CA ALA A 154 -9.83 11.58 -11.70
C ALA A 154 -9.13 11.28 -10.36
N ASP A 155 -9.90 11.05 -9.32
CA ASP A 155 -9.39 10.85 -7.95
C ASP A 155 -8.73 9.49 -7.75
N ALA A 156 -9.03 8.50 -8.60
CA ALA A 156 -8.52 7.12 -8.46
C ALA A 156 -6.98 7.03 -8.49
N ILE A 157 -6.30 7.92 -9.24
CA ILE A 157 -4.84 7.95 -9.30
C ILE A 157 -4.26 8.14 -7.90
N ASP A 158 -4.73 9.17 -7.21
CA ASP A 158 -4.22 9.55 -5.91
C ASP A 158 -4.78 8.65 -4.80
N GLU A 159 -6.06 8.28 -4.91
CA GLU A 159 -6.74 7.47 -3.91
C GLU A 159 -6.14 6.06 -3.78
N PHE A 160 -5.86 5.40 -4.91
CA PHE A 160 -5.30 4.05 -4.93
C PHE A 160 -3.78 4.04 -5.12
N GLY A 161 -3.13 5.20 -5.28
CA GLY A 161 -1.69 5.30 -5.51
C GLY A 161 -1.28 4.72 -6.87
N ILE A 162 -2.13 4.86 -7.89
CA ILE A 162 -1.85 4.35 -9.22
C ILE A 162 -0.70 5.13 -9.83
N GLY A 163 0.32 4.43 -10.32
CA GLY A 163 1.53 5.00 -10.87
C GLY A 163 1.71 4.69 -12.35
N TYR A 164 2.79 5.22 -12.92
CA TYR A 164 3.24 4.90 -14.28
C TYR A 164 4.69 4.41 -14.25
N ALA A 165 4.93 3.24 -14.82
CA ALA A 165 6.25 2.69 -15.04
C ALA A 165 6.67 3.03 -16.50
N PRO A 166 7.59 3.98 -16.73
CA PRO A 166 8.06 4.31 -18.06
C PRO A 166 8.84 3.15 -18.69
N ALA A 167 9.01 3.21 -20.02
CA ALA A 167 9.76 2.18 -20.75
C ALA A 167 11.19 2.01 -20.23
N ASP A 168 11.81 3.13 -19.82
CA ASP A 168 13.21 3.20 -19.38
C ASP A 168 13.35 4.08 -18.13
N GLY A 169 14.54 4.05 -17.52
CA GLY A 169 14.95 4.99 -16.46
C GLY A 169 14.84 4.47 -15.05
N PHE A 170 14.05 3.43 -14.76
CA PHE A 170 13.85 2.92 -13.39
C PHE A 170 15.15 2.47 -12.72
N ILE A 171 15.98 1.68 -13.41
CA ILE A 171 17.26 1.20 -12.85
C ILE A 171 18.21 2.37 -12.58
N ASN A 172 18.35 3.31 -13.52
CA ASN A 172 19.20 4.48 -13.35
C ASN A 172 18.71 5.37 -12.20
N TRP A 173 17.40 5.50 -12.03
CA TRP A 173 16.83 6.21 -10.89
C TRP A 173 17.13 5.49 -9.58
N ALA A 174 16.97 4.16 -9.52
CA ALA A 174 17.26 3.35 -8.35
C ALA A 174 18.74 3.48 -7.93
N MET A 175 19.66 3.43 -8.90
CA MET A 175 21.09 3.62 -8.67
C MET A 175 21.40 5.04 -8.12
N LYS A 176 20.79 6.09 -8.68
CA LYS A 176 20.95 7.47 -8.17
C LYS A 176 20.41 7.63 -6.74
N LYS A 177 19.39 6.87 -6.37
CA LYS A 177 18.85 6.82 -5.00
C LYS A 177 19.65 5.89 -4.07
N GLN A 178 20.70 5.25 -4.58
CA GLN A 178 21.53 4.29 -3.85
C GLN A 178 20.72 3.11 -3.28
N LEU A 179 19.65 2.71 -4.03
CA LEU A 179 18.88 1.54 -3.66
C LEU A 179 19.62 0.26 -4.02
N ASP A 180 19.50 -0.73 -3.17
CA ASP A 180 20.04 -2.05 -3.43
C ASP A 180 19.22 -2.73 -4.56
N LEU A 181 19.87 -2.96 -5.71
CA LEU A 181 19.24 -3.58 -6.87
C LEU A 181 18.88 -5.05 -6.64
N ASP A 182 19.53 -5.73 -5.71
CA ASP A 182 19.25 -7.12 -5.38
C ASP A 182 17.94 -7.24 -4.57
N LEU A 183 17.65 -6.28 -3.71
CA LEU A 183 16.32 -6.18 -3.06
C LEU A 183 15.21 -5.92 -4.09
N LEU A 184 15.46 -5.05 -5.08
CA LEU A 184 14.50 -4.80 -6.17
C LEU A 184 14.32 -6.01 -7.08
N GLU A 185 15.34 -6.84 -7.24
CA GLU A 185 15.25 -8.13 -7.96
C GLU A 185 14.49 -9.18 -7.15
N GLN A 186 14.71 -9.25 -5.84
CA GLN A 186 13.97 -10.16 -4.96
C GLN A 186 12.46 -9.89 -4.97
N VAL A 187 12.04 -8.62 -4.96
CA VAL A 187 10.62 -8.25 -5.07
C VAL A 187 10.08 -8.29 -6.50
N GLY A 188 10.90 -8.65 -7.48
CA GLY A 188 10.49 -8.86 -8.86
C GLY A 188 10.30 -7.57 -9.68
N LEU A 189 10.85 -6.44 -9.26
CA LEU A 189 10.85 -5.18 -10.03
C LEU A 189 11.97 -5.14 -11.07
N ILE A 190 13.03 -5.88 -10.82
CA ILE A 190 14.17 -6.06 -11.72
C ILE A 190 14.27 -7.53 -12.09
N GLY A 191 14.57 -7.81 -13.35
CA GLY A 191 14.95 -9.12 -13.86
C GLY A 191 16.37 -9.14 -14.37
N MET A 192 16.95 -10.34 -14.52
CA MET A 192 18.25 -10.58 -15.13
C MET A 192 18.06 -11.18 -16.52
N GLY A 193 18.64 -10.57 -17.53
CA GLY A 193 18.65 -11.08 -18.88
C GLY A 193 20.08 -11.21 -19.43
N GLU A 194 20.23 -11.66 -20.66
CA GLU A 194 21.54 -11.83 -21.32
C GLU A 194 22.35 -10.52 -21.37
N ARG A 195 21.69 -9.37 -21.43
CA ARG A 195 22.31 -8.03 -21.50
C ARG A 195 22.41 -7.35 -20.14
N GLY A 196 22.19 -8.08 -19.04
CA GLY A 196 22.21 -7.55 -17.68
C GLY A 196 20.83 -7.30 -17.08
N LYS A 197 20.80 -6.53 -16.00
CA LYS A 197 19.55 -6.22 -15.25
C LYS A 197 18.61 -5.33 -16.07
N PHE A 198 17.30 -5.62 -16.03
CA PHE A 198 16.25 -4.85 -16.71
C PHE A 198 15.04 -4.64 -15.80
N ALA A 199 14.30 -3.54 -16.00
CA ALA A 199 13.06 -3.28 -15.30
C ALA A 199 11.94 -4.20 -15.81
N MET A 200 11.21 -4.84 -14.89
CA MET A 200 10.11 -5.76 -15.24
C MET A 200 8.86 -5.01 -15.68
N LEU A 201 8.56 -3.88 -15.08
CA LEU A 201 7.42 -3.06 -15.43
C LEU A 201 7.89 -1.94 -16.36
N ARG A 202 7.42 -1.97 -17.62
CA ARG A 202 7.79 -1.00 -18.65
C ARG A 202 6.57 -0.62 -19.47
N ASP A 203 6.38 0.68 -19.68
CA ASP A 203 5.25 1.26 -20.41
C ASP A 203 3.90 0.72 -19.92
N ARG A 204 3.72 0.78 -18.58
CA ARG A 204 2.53 0.27 -17.89
C ARG A 204 2.05 1.26 -16.84
N TYR A 205 0.73 1.39 -16.64
CA TYR A 205 0.28 1.91 -15.37
C TYR A 205 0.34 0.81 -14.31
N THR A 206 0.73 1.20 -13.10
CA THR A 206 0.92 0.31 -11.96
C THR A 206 -0.17 0.52 -10.93
N ILE A 207 -0.66 -0.55 -10.33
CA ILE A 207 -1.57 -0.51 -9.20
C ILE A 207 -0.86 -1.23 -8.05
N PRO A 208 -0.58 -0.57 -6.93
CA PRO A 208 0.09 -1.20 -5.80
C PRO A 208 -0.83 -2.23 -5.14
N ILE A 209 -0.22 -3.32 -4.69
CA ILE A 209 -0.86 -4.34 -3.87
C ILE A 209 -0.46 -4.05 -2.43
N TYR A 210 -1.44 -3.89 -1.55
CA TYR A 210 -1.23 -3.61 -0.14
C TYR A 210 -1.57 -4.84 0.71
N ASP A 211 -0.84 -5.01 1.81
CA ASP A 211 -1.24 -5.93 2.87
C ASP A 211 -2.33 -5.31 3.78
N LYS A 212 -2.84 -6.07 4.75
CA LYS A 212 -3.82 -5.58 5.73
C LYS A 212 -3.38 -4.33 6.49
N MET A 213 -2.08 -4.09 6.61
CA MET A 213 -1.49 -2.92 7.27
C MET A 213 -1.26 -1.74 6.32
N SER A 214 -1.78 -1.80 5.09
CA SER A 214 -1.59 -0.79 4.04
C SER A 214 -0.12 -0.56 3.65
N ARG A 215 0.76 -1.56 3.82
CA ARG A 215 2.13 -1.55 3.32
C ARG A 215 2.16 -2.10 1.91
N VAL A 216 2.93 -1.50 1.03
CA VAL A 216 3.11 -2.02 -0.33
C VAL A 216 3.86 -3.35 -0.28
N ILE A 217 3.28 -4.39 -0.85
CA ILE A 217 3.88 -5.74 -0.93
C ILE A 217 4.19 -6.17 -2.35
N GLY A 218 3.66 -5.47 -3.36
CA GLY A 218 3.87 -5.76 -4.77
C GLY A 218 3.09 -4.85 -5.68
N PHE A 219 3.08 -5.19 -6.96
CA PHE A 219 2.35 -4.43 -7.98
C PHE A 219 1.66 -5.37 -8.97
N THR A 220 0.48 -4.97 -9.42
CA THR A 220 -0.09 -5.37 -10.70
C THR A 220 0.04 -4.21 -11.68
N ALA A 221 0.34 -4.49 -12.94
CA ALA A 221 0.58 -3.45 -13.93
C ALA A 221 -0.04 -3.80 -15.28
N ARG A 222 -0.74 -2.84 -15.90
CA ARG A 222 -1.36 -3.02 -17.20
C ARG A 222 -0.60 -2.27 -18.27
N THR A 223 -0.35 -2.94 -19.41
CA THR A 223 0.29 -2.31 -20.56
C THR A 223 -0.57 -1.17 -21.13
N LEU A 224 0.11 -0.12 -21.60
CA LEU A 224 -0.48 0.94 -22.41
C LEU A 224 -0.42 0.64 -23.91
N SER A 225 0.26 -0.46 -24.31
CA SER A 225 0.33 -0.92 -25.68
C SER A 225 -0.96 -1.64 -26.09
N ASP A 226 -1.37 -1.41 -27.32
CA ASP A 226 -2.47 -2.12 -27.97
C ASP A 226 -2.00 -3.41 -28.69
N ASN A 227 -0.69 -3.72 -28.64
CA ASN A 227 -0.13 -4.94 -29.21
C ASN A 227 -0.60 -6.17 -28.41
N SER A 228 -1.29 -7.11 -29.10
CA SER A 228 -1.82 -8.35 -28.50
C SER A 228 -0.75 -9.31 -27.99
N ASP A 229 0.49 -9.22 -28.49
CA ASP A 229 1.61 -10.09 -28.09
C ASP A 229 2.15 -9.70 -26.70
N ILE A 230 1.81 -8.49 -26.21
CA ILE A 230 2.19 -8.03 -24.90
C ILE A 230 1.15 -8.43 -23.87
N CYS A 231 1.58 -9.18 -22.86
CA CYS A 231 0.70 -9.56 -21.74
C CYS A 231 0.00 -8.33 -21.15
N LYS A 232 -1.35 -8.35 -21.19
CA LYS A 232 -2.19 -7.21 -20.78
C LYS A 232 -1.97 -6.81 -19.32
N TYR A 233 -1.98 -7.76 -18.41
CA TYR A 233 -1.69 -7.55 -16.99
C TYR A 233 -0.47 -8.36 -16.58
N LEU A 234 0.43 -7.73 -15.86
CA LEU A 234 1.61 -8.35 -15.28
C LEU A 234 1.57 -8.15 -13.76
N ASN A 235 1.54 -9.24 -13.01
CA ASN A 235 1.74 -9.25 -11.59
C ASN A 235 3.21 -9.56 -11.28
N LEU A 236 3.78 -8.95 -10.26
CA LEU A 236 5.10 -9.33 -9.80
C LEU A 236 5.13 -10.80 -9.34
N LYS A 237 6.32 -11.40 -9.34
CA LYS A 237 6.53 -12.76 -8.80
C LYS A 237 6.35 -12.78 -7.28
N ASN A 238 6.15 -13.98 -6.73
CA ASN A 238 6.18 -14.19 -5.29
C ASN A 238 7.53 -13.75 -4.72
N SER A 239 7.50 -13.20 -3.52
CA SER A 239 8.68 -12.72 -2.77
C SER A 239 8.46 -12.96 -1.27
N PRO A 240 9.47 -12.75 -0.40
CA PRO A 240 9.29 -12.91 1.05
C PRO A 240 8.20 -12.03 1.67
N VAL A 241 7.71 -11.00 0.95
CA VAL A 241 6.64 -10.09 1.41
C VAL A 241 5.35 -10.20 0.60
N TYR A 242 5.34 -10.95 -0.50
CA TYR A 242 4.19 -11.10 -1.40
C TYR A 242 4.02 -12.53 -1.91
N HIS A 243 2.87 -13.11 -1.66
CA HIS A 243 2.47 -14.42 -2.20
C HIS A 243 1.07 -14.34 -2.79
N LYS A 244 0.92 -14.70 -4.06
CA LYS A 244 -0.37 -14.62 -4.77
C LYS A 244 -1.47 -15.45 -4.15
N ASP A 245 -1.12 -16.59 -3.56
CA ASP A 245 -2.04 -17.55 -2.96
C ASP A 245 -2.52 -17.16 -1.56
N THR A 246 -1.88 -16.17 -0.95
CA THR A 246 -2.26 -15.65 0.37
C THR A 246 -2.68 -14.20 0.34
N SER A 247 -2.21 -13.42 -0.63
CA SER A 247 -2.51 -11.99 -0.70
C SER A 247 -3.90 -11.72 -1.31
N VAL A 248 -4.63 -10.77 -0.73
CA VAL A 248 -5.95 -10.33 -1.19
C VAL A 248 -5.87 -8.88 -1.61
N PHE A 249 -6.24 -8.58 -2.86
CA PHE A 249 -6.23 -7.22 -3.37
C PHE A 249 -7.36 -6.37 -2.77
N GLY A 250 -7.04 -5.16 -2.33
CA GLY A 250 -8.01 -4.21 -1.78
C GLY A 250 -8.39 -4.44 -0.32
N ILE A 251 -7.79 -5.45 0.34
CA ILE A 251 -8.10 -5.81 1.73
C ILE A 251 -7.87 -4.64 2.70
N ASN A 252 -6.82 -3.85 2.47
CA ASN A 252 -6.46 -2.71 3.30
C ASN A 252 -7.55 -1.62 3.35
N PHE A 253 -8.28 -1.41 2.26
CA PHE A 253 -9.39 -0.47 2.20
C PHE A 253 -10.73 -1.10 2.64
N ALA A 254 -10.85 -2.41 2.48
CA ALA A 254 -12.11 -3.12 2.67
C ALA A 254 -12.41 -3.48 4.14
N GLN A 255 -11.40 -3.67 4.98
CA GLN A 255 -11.54 -4.24 6.33
C GLN A 255 -12.59 -3.53 7.19
N LYS A 256 -12.51 -2.20 7.29
CA LYS A 256 -13.42 -1.41 8.14
C LYS A 256 -14.87 -1.56 7.70
N GLU A 257 -15.14 -1.36 6.41
CA GLU A 257 -16.49 -1.43 5.87
C GLU A 257 -17.04 -2.86 5.88
N ALA A 258 -16.19 -3.85 5.60
CA ALA A 258 -16.57 -5.25 5.67
C ALA A 258 -16.99 -5.66 7.09
N ARG A 259 -16.27 -5.19 8.10
CA ARG A 259 -16.60 -5.45 9.51
C ARG A 259 -17.92 -4.79 9.91
N LEU A 260 -18.16 -3.54 9.50
CA LEU A 260 -19.43 -2.84 9.75
C LEU A 260 -20.62 -3.51 9.10
N LYS A 261 -20.44 -4.08 7.90
CA LYS A 261 -21.50 -4.70 7.11
C LYS A 261 -21.57 -6.23 7.23
N ASP A 262 -20.65 -6.83 7.98
CA ASP A 262 -20.48 -8.28 8.13
C ASP A 262 -20.43 -9.02 6.78
N LYS A 263 -19.74 -8.44 5.79
CA LYS A 263 -19.60 -9.05 4.46
C LYS A 263 -18.50 -8.44 3.61
N PHE A 264 -17.91 -9.28 2.73
CA PHE A 264 -17.09 -8.87 1.61
C PHE A 264 -17.77 -9.13 0.28
N TYR A 265 -17.51 -8.26 -0.71
CA TYR A 265 -17.80 -8.55 -2.11
C TYR A 265 -16.54 -9.07 -2.78
N LEU A 266 -16.61 -10.29 -3.34
CA LEU A 266 -15.52 -10.95 -4.03
C LEU A 266 -15.67 -10.72 -5.53
N VAL A 267 -14.65 -10.15 -6.17
CA VAL A 267 -14.63 -9.89 -7.61
C VAL A 267 -13.42 -10.55 -8.27
N GLU A 268 -13.37 -10.56 -9.60
CA GLU A 268 -12.36 -11.29 -10.35
C GLU A 268 -10.97 -10.66 -10.23
N GLY A 269 -10.86 -9.33 -10.23
CA GLY A 269 -9.55 -8.70 -10.32
C GLY A 269 -9.43 -7.30 -9.73
N ALA A 270 -8.19 -6.85 -9.62
CA ALA A 270 -7.85 -5.53 -9.12
C ALA A 270 -8.60 -4.38 -9.82
N PRO A 271 -8.85 -4.40 -11.15
CA PRO A 271 -9.62 -3.35 -11.80
C PRO A 271 -11.04 -3.20 -11.30
N ASP A 272 -11.68 -4.30 -10.94
CA ASP A 272 -13.06 -4.31 -10.46
C ASP A 272 -13.13 -3.77 -9.03
N VAL A 273 -12.14 -4.15 -8.20
CA VAL A 273 -12.00 -3.59 -6.84
C VAL A 273 -11.84 -2.07 -6.91
N VAL A 274 -10.89 -1.58 -7.72
CA VAL A 274 -10.67 -0.13 -7.88
C VAL A 274 -11.95 0.55 -8.33
N LYS A 275 -12.70 -0.05 -9.29
CA LYS A 275 -13.97 0.52 -9.76
C LYS A 275 -15.02 0.60 -8.67
N LEU A 276 -15.24 -0.49 -7.94
CA LEU A 276 -16.28 -0.54 -6.91
C LEU A 276 -15.93 0.33 -5.71
N GLN A 277 -14.67 0.30 -5.26
CA GLN A 277 -14.22 1.14 -4.16
C GLN A 277 -14.25 2.64 -4.52
N SER A 278 -13.95 3.01 -5.79
CA SER A 278 -14.02 4.41 -6.25
C SER A 278 -15.44 4.99 -6.27
N ILE A 279 -16.46 4.14 -6.26
CA ILE A 279 -17.88 4.54 -6.17
C ILE A 279 -18.50 4.27 -4.79
N GLY A 280 -17.67 4.00 -3.77
CA GLY A 280 -18.08 3.87 -2.37
C GLY A 280 -18.45 2.46 -1.91
N ILE A 281 -18.30 1.41 -2.75
CA ILE A 281 -18.48 0.01 -2.33
C ILE A 281 -17.13 -0.50 -1.78
N LEU A 282 -16.77 -0.03 -0.59
CA LEU A 282 -15.42 -0.19 -0.03
C LEU A 282 -15.10 -1.64 0.36
N ASN A 283 -16.09 -2.42 0.81
CA ASN A 283 -15.92 -3.83 1.23
C ASN A 283 -15.74 -4.81 0.05
N THR A 284 -15.08 -4.37 -1.02
CA THR A 284 -14.79 -5.16 -2.22
C THR A 284 -13.34 -5.59 -2.24
N VAL A 285 -13.08 -6.86 -2.54
CA VAL A 285 -11.74 -7.47 -2.62
C VAL A 285 -11.64 -8.42 -3.81
N ALA A 286 -10.42 -8.69 -4.27
CA ALA A 286 -10.17 -9.66 -5.33
C ALA A 286 -9.02 -10.61 -5.00
N SER A 287 -9.07 -11.80 -5.61
CA SER A 287 -7.90 -12.67 -5.72
C SER A 287 -6.89 -12.05 -6.68
N LEU A 288 -5.61 -12.43 -6.53
CA LEU A 288 -4.53 -12.01 -7.43
C LEU A 288 -4.18 -13.09 -8.48
N GLY A 289 -5.02 -14.10 -8.56
CA GLY A 289 -4.97 -15.22 -9.51
C GLY A 289 -6.34 -15.44 -10.14
N GLY A 290 -6.48 -16.47 -10.98
CA GLY A 290 -7.75 -16.78 -11.65
C GLY A 290 -8.83 -17.37 -10.74
N SER A 291 -8.50 -17.79 -9.52
CA SER A 291 -9.43 -18.37 -8.54
C SER A 291 -9.02 -18.03 -7.11
N TRP A 292 -9.99 -18.05 -6.21
CA TRP A 292 -9.77 -17.88 -4.78
C TRP A 292 -9.15 -19.14 -4.16
N THR A 293 -8.16 -18.94 -3.29
CA THR A 293 -7.56 -20.00 -2.50
C THR A 293 -8.15 -20.03 -1.10
N GLU A 294 -8.03 -21.17 -0.42
CA GLU A 294 -8.43 -21.29 0.98
C GLU A 294 -7.67 -20.31 1.88
N ASN A 295 -6.36 -20.09 1.61
CA ASN A 295 -5.55 -19.14 2.36
C ASN A 295 -5.98 -17.69 2.18
N GLN A 296 -6.43 -17.30 0.98
CA GLN A 296 -7.01 -15.98 0.74
C GLN A 296 -8.34 -15.81 1.46
N LEU A 297 -9.20 -16.83 1.43
CA LEU A 297 -10.48 -16.79 2.14
C LEU A 297 -10.29 -16.67 3.66
N LYS A 298 -9.32 -17.39 4.23
CA LYS A 298 -8.94 -17.25 5.66
C LYS A 298 -8.47 -15.83 6.03
N GLN A 299 -8.06 -15.00 5.07
CA GLN A 299 -7.72 -13.60 5.33
C GLN A 299 -8.94 -12.70 5.53
N LEU A 300 -10.14 -13.17 5.15
CA LEU A 300 -11.37 -12.39 5.21
C LEU A 300 -12.15 -12.57 6.52
N TYR A 301 -11.72 -13.54 7.34
CA TYR A 301 -12.34 -13.87 8.64
C TYR A 301 -11.49 -13.45 9.81
#